data_f6996d823f63a7b80c1ed7e22dcd78fc
#
_entry.id   f6996d823f63a7b80c1ed7e22dcd78fc
#
_cell.length_a   1.000
_cell.length_b   1.000
_cell.length_c   1.000
_cell.angle_alpha   90.00
_cell.angle_beta   90.00
_cell.angle_gamma   90.00
#
_symmetry.space_group_name_H-M   'P 1'
#
loop_
_entity.id
_entity.type
_entity.pdbx_description
1 polymer ?
#
loop_
_entity_poly.entity_id
_entity_poly.type
_entity_poly.pdbx_seq_one_letter_code
_entity_poly.pdbx_strand_id
1 'polypeptide(L)'
;MKSEIDFNQDVPIAATNGKKIIFNPNTYFKLPPNERDGVYLHELLHMALLHIFRRGIRDPKIFNIAADIVVNGMIENEGKVKIPSFGISDKKLEHLSVEEVYEILLKNKNNFKEK
;
A
#
# COMPACT_ATOMS: atom_id res chain seq x y z
N MET A 1 -18.52 -4.78 -5.75
CA MET A 1 -17.32 -5.54 -6.15
C MET A 1 -17.04 -6.61 -5.10
N LYS A 2 -17.00 -7.87 -5.52
CA LYS A 2 -16.58 -8.95 -4.62
C LYS A 2 -15.08 -9.11 -4.72
N SER A 3 -14.37 -8.80 -3.65
CA SER A 3 -12.96 -9.17 -3.55
C SER A 3 -12.88 -10.62 -3.09
N GLU A 4 -12.10 -11.42 -3.79
CA GLU A 4 -11.81 -12.78 -3.35
C GLU A 4 -10.65 -12.74 -2.36
N ILE A 5 -10.70 -13.63 -1.37
CA ILE A 5 -9.65 -13.76 -0.36
C ILE A 5 -8.96 -15.10 -0.58
N ASP A 6 -7.64 -15.08 -0.50
CA ASP A 6 -6.82 -16.29 -0.62
C ASP A 6 -5.75 -16.28 0.46
N PHE A 7 -5.12 -17.40 0.70
CA PHE A 7 -4.06 -17.53 1.71
C PHE A 7 -2.82 -18.11 1.06
N ASN A 8 -1.65 -17.50 1.33
CA ASN A 8 -0.39 -17.94 0.77
C ASN A 8 0.76 -17.51 1.69
N GLN A 9 1.63 -18.44 2.03
CA GLN A 9 2.78 -18.17 2.92
C GLN A 9 3.90 -17.41 2.21
N ASP A 10 3.85 -17.29 0.89
CA ASP A 10 4.89 -16.58 0.13
C ASP A 10 4.81 -15.07 0.22
N VAL A 11 3.64 -14.52 0.62
CA VAL A 11 3.54 -13.08 0.87
C VAL A 11 3.94 -12.79 2.32
N PRO A 12 4.60 -11.65 2.61
CA PRO A 12 5.02 -11.34 3.99
C PRO A 12 3.84 -11.23 4.96
N ILE A 13 2.82 -10.46 4.64
CA ILE A 13 1.63 -10.29 5.47
C ILE A 13 0.39 -10.35 4.60
N ALA A 14 0.31 -9.50 3.59
CA ALA A 14 -0.81 -9.42 2.66
C ALA A 14 -0.34 -8.78 1.35
N ALA A 15 -1.08 -9.06 0.29
CA ALA A 15 -0.83 -8.46 -1.03
C ALA A 15 -2.12 -8.53 -1.84
N THR A 16 -2.16 -7.79 -2.94
CA THR A 16 -3.26 -7.89 -3.90
C THR A 16 -2.70 -7.95 -5.32
N ASN A 17 -3.38 -8.71 -6.18
CA ASN A 17 -3.09 -8.75 -7.61
C ASN A 17 -4.10 -7.95 -8.43
N GLY A 18 -4.93 -7.13 -7.76
CA GLY A 18 -5.98 -6.36 -8.40
C GLY A 18 -7.34 -7.05 -8.43
N LYS A 19 -7.37 -8.37 -8.20
CA LYS A 19 -8.61 -9.17 -8.19
C LYS A 19 -8.84 -9.84 -6.85
N LYS A 20 -7.76 -10.27 -6.20
CA LYS A 20 -7.80 -10.98 -4.93
C LYS A 20 -6.94 -10.28 -3.90
N ILE A 21 -7.30 -10.46 -2.64
CA ILE A 21 -6.44 -10.11 -1.52
C ILE A 21 -5.86 -11.42 -0.99
N ILE A 22 -4.54 -11.47 -0.87
CA ILE A 22 -3.81 -12.66 -0.44
C ILE A 22 -3.21 -12.38 0.93
N PHE A 23 -3.50 -13.23 1.91
CA PHE A 23 -2.99 -13.08 3.26
C PHE A 23 -2.03 -14.22 3.59
N ASN A 24 -0.97 -13.88 4.34
CA ASN A 24 -0.15 -14.91 4.99
C ASN A 24 -0.83 -15.26 6.32
N PRO A 25 -1.39 -16.48 6.47
CA PRO A 25 -2.13 -16.82 7.67
C PRO A 25 -1.25 -16.84 8.95
N ASN A 26 0.06 -17.06 8.78
CA ASN A 26 0.97 -17.14 9.93
C ASN A 26 1.35 -15.76 10.49
N THR A 27 1.32 -14.72 9.68
CA THR A 27 1.69 -13.37 10.11
C THR A 27 0.48 -12.47 10.30
N TYR A 28 -0.50 -12.55 9.38
CA TYR A 28 -1.68 -11.70 9.42
C TYR A 28 -2.49 -11.90 10.71
N PHE A 29 -2.78 -13.16 11.07
CA PHE A 29 -3.59 -13.45 12.24
C PHE A 29 -2.88 -13.19 13.56
N LYS A 30 -1.57 -12.96 13.54
CA LYS A 30 -0.82 -12.56 14.74
C LYS A 30 -0.89 -11.08 15.02
N LEU A 31 -1.38 -10.29 14.08
CA LEU A 31 -1.54 -8.84 14.29
C LEU A 31 -2.71 -8.57 15.24
N PRO A 32 -2.66 -7.48 16.03
CA PRO A 32 -3.83 -7.04 16.78
C PRO A 32 -5.02 -6.81 15.85
N PRO A 33 -6.26 -7.04 16.31
CA PRO A 33 -7.45 -6.90 15.44
C PRO A 33 -7.53 -5.57 14.71
N ASN A 34 -7.18 -4.48 15.38
CA ASN A 34 -7.20 -3.14 14.80
C ASN A 34 -6.23 -3.02 13.63
N GLU A 35 -5.04 -3.61 13.76
CA GLU A 35 -4.04 -3.60 12.68
C GLU A 35 -4.41 -4.58 11.56
N ARG A 36 -5.08 -5.70 11.87
CA ARG A 36 -5.60 -6.60 10.84
C ARG A 36 -6.61 -5.88 9.95
N ASP A 37 -7.51 -5.12 10.56
CA ASP A 37 -8.49 -4.33 9.82
C ASP A 37 -7.80 -3.27 8.95
N GLY A 38 -6.73 -2.67 9.47
CA GLY A 38 -5.91 -1.73 8.71
C GLY A 38 -5.26 -2.36 7.50
N VAL A 39 -4.69 -3.55 7.64
CA VAL A 39 -4.08 -4.29 6.52
C VAL A 39 -5.13 -4.64 5.47
N TYR A 40 -6.29 -5.13 5.90
CA TYR A 40 -7.38 -5.46 4.98
C TYR A 40 -7.84 -4.23 4.19
N LEU A 41 -8.08 -3.12 4.88
CA LEU A 41 -8.48 -1.88 4.24
C LEU A 41 -7.41 -1.35 3.29
N HIS A 42 -6.13 -1.48 3.67
CA HIS A 42 -5.00 -1.10 2.83
C HIS A 42 -5.05 -1.81 1.48
N GLU A 43 -5.24 -3.13 1.49
CA GLU A 43 -5.29 -3.91 0.25
C GLU A 43 -6.55 -3.60 -0.56
N LEU A 44 -7.69 -3.40 0.12
CA LEU A 44 -8.92 -2.99 -0.56
C LEU A 44 -8.76 -1.66 -1.28
N LEU A 45 -8.10 -0.69 -0.65
CA LEU A 45 -7.86 0.62 -1.27
C LEU A 45 -6.94 0.53 -2.47
N HIS A 46 -5.90 -0.31 -2.41
CA HIS A 46 -5.05 -0.55 -3.58
C HIS A 46 -5.89 -1.08 -4.76
N MET A 47 -6.82 -2.01 -4.49
CA MET A 47 -7.71 -2.54 -5.53
C MET A 47 -8.67 -1.48 -6.04
N ALA A 48 -9.32 -0.75 -5.13
CA ALA A 48 -10.31 0.26 -5.48
C ALA A 48 -9.71 1.40 -6.31
N LEU A 49 -8.46 1.77 -6.03
CA LEU A 49 -7.76 2.82 -6.75
C LEU A 49 -7.02 2.30 -7.99
N LEU A 50 -7.14 1.00 -8.28
CA LEU A 50 -6.55 0.35 -9.46
C LEU A 50 -5.04 0.55 -9.55
N HIS A 51 -4.34 0.56 -8.42
CA HIS A 51 -2.92 0.90 -8.38
C HIS A 51 -2.06 -0.01 -9.26
N ILE A 52 -2.36 -1.32 -9.32
CA ILE A 52 -1.61 -2.24 -10.17
C ILE A 52 -1.72 -1.85 -11.65
N PHE A 53 -2.91 -1.43 -12.08
CA PHE A 53 -3.14 -1.04 -13.47
C PHE A 53 -2.62 0.34 -13.79
N ARG A 54 -2.60 1.24 -12.81
CA ARG A 54 -2.11 2.63 -12.99
C ARG A 54 -0.59 2.70 -13.05
N ARG A 55 0.10 1.67 -12.61
CA ARG A 55 1.57 1.65 -12.59
C ARG A 55 2.17 1.83 -13.97
N GLY A 56 1.63 1.15 -15.01
CA GLY A 56 2.14 1.24 -16.37
C GLY A 56 3.63 0.87 -16.45
N ILE A 57 4.40 1.73 -17.10
CA ILE A 57 5.85 1.54 -17.29
C ILE A 57 6.68 2.09 -16.13
N ARG A 58 6.05 2.60 -15.08
CA ARG A 58 6.73 3.18 -13.93
C ARG A 58 7.51 2.10 -13.16
N ASP A 59 8.56 2.53 -12.44
CA ASP A 59 9.34 1.65 -11.58
C ASP A 59 8.44 1.00 -10.52
N PRO A 60 8.33 -0.33 -10.49
CA PRO A 60 7.39 -1.00 -9.57
C PRO A 60 7.67 -0.71 -8.09
N LYS A 61 8.94 -0.65 -7.68
CA LYS A 61 9.28 -0.41 -6.28
C LYS A 61 8.90 0.99 -5.85
N ILE A 62 9.24 1.99 -6.65
CA ILE A 62 8.94 3.40 -6.35
C ILE A 62 7.44 3.60 -6.39
N PHE A 63 6.74 3.03 -7.37
CA PHE A 63 5.30 3.15 -7.47
C PHE A 63 4.59 2.51 -6.28
N ASN A 64 5.05 1.34 -5.82
CA ASN A 64 4.47 0.68 -4.66
C ASN A 64 4.64 1.52 -3.39
N ILE A 65 5.81 2.15 -3.21
CA ILE A 65 6.02 3.07 -2.07
C ILE A 65 5.06 4.26 -2.16
N ALA A 66 4.94 4.85 -3.35
CA ALA A 66 4.01 5.97 -3.56
C ALA A 66 2.57 5.58 -3.27
N ALA A 67 2.14 4.41 -3.74
CA ALA A 67 0.80 3.91 -3.51
C ALA A 67 0.55 3.65 -2.02
N ASP A 68 1.53 3.10 -1.32
CA ASP A 68 1.43 2.86 0.13
C ASP A 68 1.28 4.17 0.91
N ILE A 69 2.03 5.21 0.55
CA ILE A 69 1.91 6.52 1.19
C ILE A 69 0.49 7.06 1.04
N VAL A 70 -0.06 7.00 -0.16
CA VAL A 70 -1.41 7.52 -0.43
C VAL A 70 -2.47 6.69 0.32
N VAL A 71 -2.39 5.37 0.25
CA VAL A 71 -3.36 4.48 0.90
C VAL A 71 -3.29 4.62 2.42
N ASN A 72 -2.09 4.60 3.00
CA ASN A 72 -1.93 4.72 4.45
C ASN A 72 -2.37 6.09 4.95
N GLY A 73 -2.16 7.14 4.15
CA GLY A 73 -2.69 8.47 4.46
C GLY A 73 -4.21 8.48 4.56
N MET A 74 -4.89 7.82 3.63
CA MET A 74 -6.34 7.69 3.67
C MET A 74 -6.82 6.96 4.92
N ILE A 75 -6.13 5.88 5.30
CA ILE A 75 -6.48 5.09 6.48
C ILE A 75 -6.29 5.91 7.77
N GLU A 76 -5.17 6.62 7.88
CA GLU A 76 -4.90 7.47 9.05
C GLU A 76 -5.91 8.60 9.18
N ASN A 77 -6.27 9.24 8.06
CA ASN A 77 -7.21 10.35 8.05
C ASN A 77 -8.63 9.90 8.39
N GLU A 78 -8.99 8.68 8.04
CA GLU A 78 -10.28 8.09 8.40
C GLU A 78 -10.36 7.85 9.92
N GLY A 79 -9.28 7.40 10.54
CA GLY A 79 -9.18 7.28 11.99
C GLY A 79 -9.90 6.09 12.62
N LYS A 80 -10.52 5.21 11.82
CA LYS A 80 -11.29 4.07 12.35
C LYS A 80 -10.45 2.83 12.59
N VAL A 81 -9.38 2.66 11.82
CA VAL A 81 -8.46 1.54 11.96
C VAL A 81 -7.04 2.08 12.00
N LYS A 82 -6.11 1.23 12.37
CA LYS A 82 -4.73 1.63 12.55
C LYS A 82 -3.84 0.92 11.54
N ILE A 83 -2.93 1.65 10.89
CA ILE A 83 -1.91 1.02 10.06
C ILE A 83 -0.88 0.36 10.98
N PRO A 84 -0.32 -0.81 10.58
CA PRO A 84 0.76 -1.42 11.35
C PRO A 84 1.95 -0.48 11.50
N SER A 85 2.70 -0.66 12.59
CA SER A 85 3.86 0.20 12.90
C SER A 85 4.93 0.20 11.81
N PHE A 86 5.00 -0.87 11.00
CA PHE A 86 5.93 -0.97 9.88
C PHE A 86 5.39 -0.34 8.59
N GLY A 87 4.18 0.20 8.61
CA GLY A 87 3.58 0.82 7.43
C GLY A 87 4.28 2.11 7.03
N ILE A 88 4.42 2.32 5.72
CA ILE A 88 5.04 3.52 5.17
C ILE A 88 4.02 4.66 5.15
N SER A 89 4.39 5.81 5.72
CA SER A 89 3.52 7.00 5.68
C SER A 89 4.37 8.27 5.51
N ASP A 90 3.76 9.30 4.93
CA ASP A 90 4.38 10.61 4.79
C ASP A 90 3.29 11.67 4.72
N LYS A 91 3.15 12.45 5.79
CA LYS A 91 2.08 13.44 5.90
C LYS A 91 2.17 14.57 4.89
N LYS A 92 3.34 14.82 4.34
CA LYS A 92 3.52 15.86 3.33
C LYS A 92 3.04 15.43 1.95
N LEU A 93 3.06 14.13 1.68
CA LEU A 93 2.77 13.58 0.37
C LEU A 93 1.42 12.86 0.27
N GLU A 94 0.83 12.47 1.41
CA GLU A 94 -0.31 11.57 1.45
C GLU A 94 -1.58 12.10 0.78
N HIS A 95 -1.71 13.42 0.61
CA HIS A 95 -2.88 14.04 -0.01
C HIS A 95 -2.74 14.23 -1.52
N LEU A 96 -1.59 13.89 -2.07
CA LEU A 96 -1.35 13.95 -3.52
C LEU A 96 -1.83 12.66 -4.18
N SER A 97 -1.92 12.67 -5.51
CA SER A 97 -2.20 11.44 -6.26
C SER A 97 -0.97 10.52 -6.21
N VAL A 98 -1.19 9.22 -6.45
CA VAL A 98 -0.08 8.27 -6.46
C VAL A 98 0.95 8.63 -7.54
N GLU A 99 0.50 9.13 -8.69
CA GLU A 99 1.38 9.56 -9.78
C GLU A 99 2.26 10.73 -9.36
N GLU A 100 1.68 11.71 -8.67
CA GLU A 100 2.42 12.86 -8.17
C GLU A 100 3.45 12.46 -7.12
N VAL A 101 3.08 11.58 -6.19
CA VAL A 101 4.02 11.06 -5.19
C VAL A 101 5.15 10.30 -5.87
N TYR A 102 4.81 9.47 -6.86
CA TYR A 102 5.80 8.73 -7.64
C TYR A 102 6.85 9.67 -8.25
N GLU A 103 6.40 10.74 -8.89
CA GLU A 103 7.32 11.69 -9.53
C GLU A 103 8.25 12.36 -8.52
N ILE A 104 7.74 12.70 -7.34
CA ILE A 104 8.54 13.29 -6.27
C ILE A 104 9.59 12.31 -5.78
N LEU A 105 9.21 11.06 -5.53
CA LEU A 105 10.13 10.02 -5.07
C LEU A 105 11.19 9.70 -6.11
N LEU A 106 10.80 9.63 -7.37
CA LEU A 106 11.72 9.36 -8.48
C LEU A 106 12.76 10.46 -8.60
N LYS A 107 12.33 11.71 -8.52
CA LYS A 107 13.21 12.87 -8.58
C LYS A 107 14.21 12.87 -7.43
N ASN A 108 13.77 12.57 -6.23
CA ASN A 108 14.64 12.49 -5.06
C ASN A 108 15.67 11.37 -5.21
N LYS A 109 15.27 10.21 -5.72
CA LYS A 109 16.19 9.11 -5.99
C LYS A 109 17.27 9.50 -6.99
N ASN A 110 16.89 10.18 -8.07
CA ASN A 110 17.84 10.61 -9.09
C ASN A 110 18.82 11.65 -8.54
N ASN A 111 18.36 12.56 -7.68
CA ASN A 111 19.23 13.53 -7.02
C ASN A 111 20.26 12.84 -6.13
N PHE A 112 19.89 11.79 -5.44
CA PHE A 112 20.82 11.00 -4.62
C PHE A 112 21.87 10.30 -5.47
N LYS A 113 21.49 9.79 -6.64
CA LYS A 113 22.41 9.07 -7.53
C LYS A 113 23.45 9.99 -8.18
N GLU A 114 23.12 11.25 -8.37
CA GLU A 114 24.02 12.23 -8.98
C GLU A 114 25.09 12.74 -8.03
N LYS A 115 24.97 12.40 -6.77
CA LYS A 115 25.99 12.70 -5.79
C LYS A 115 26.96 11.53 -5.64
#